data_abd4ad3f28f6c9d82af67bf77e8bcc02
#
_entry.id   abd4ad3f28f6c9d82af67bf77e8bcc02
#
_cell.length_a   1.000
_cell.length_b   1.000
_cell.length_c   1.000
_cell.angle_alpha   90.00
_cell.angle_beta   90.00
_cell.angle_gamma   90.00
#
_symmetry.space_group_name_H-M   'P 1'
#
loop_
_entity.id
_entity.type
_entity.pdbx_description
1 polymer ?
#
loop_
_entity_poly.entity_id
_entity_poly.type
_entity_poly.pdbx_seq_one_letter_code
_entity_poly.pdbx_strand_id
1 'polypeptide(L)'
;MGLDKITTKFQEALQAAQQLATRSAHAELKSLHVLIVLLQQEGGIVVPLLEKAGIDITRLKAEAINALESEPSIQGATAQPQMSYGLRSSLDAADKVREGMGDDFLSVEHFILGNLD
;
A
#
# COMPACT_ATOMS: atom_id res chain seq x y z
N MET A 1 -9.97 2.61 -13.65
CA MET A 1 -10.39 2.11 -12.32
C MET A 1 -11.21 3.19 -11.62
N GLY A 2 -12.38 2.82 -11.14
CA GLY A 2 -13.22 3.75 -10.39
C GLY A 2 -12.80 3.82 -8.94
N LEU A 3 -12.26 4.97 -8.51
CA LEU A 3 -11.79 5.13 -7.14
C LEU A 3 -12.94 5.30 -6.14
N ASP A 4 -14.16 5.39 -6.62
CA ASP A 4 -15.36 5.52 -5.79
C ASP A 4 -15.85 4.17 -5.23
N LYS A 5 -15.28 3.07 -5.70
CA LYS A 5 -15.65 1.72 -5.25
C LYS A 5 -14.49 1.06 -4.50
N ILE A 6 -14.01 1.73 -3.47
CA ILE A 6 -12.94 1.23 -2.60
C ILE A 6 -13.51 1.07 -1.20
N THR A 7 -13.17 -0.02 -0.52
CA THR A 7 -13.63 -0.23 0.85
C THR A 7 -13.12 0.88 1.77
N THR A 8 -13.86 1.16 2.84
CA THR A 8 -13.46 2.16 3.83
C THR A 8 -12.10 1.83 4.43
N LYS A 9 -11.85 0.57 4.73
CA LYS A 9 -10.55 0.13 5.28
C LYS A 9 -9.40 0.44 4.34
N PHE A 10 -9.58 0.20 3.04
CA PHE A 10 -8.53 0.47 2.08
C PHE A 10 -8.34 1.98 1.86
N GLN A 11 -9.43 2.74 1.88
CA GLN A 11 -9.34 4.20 1.80
C GLN A 11 -8.54 4.76 2.97
N GLU A 12 -8.81 4.27 4.18
CA GLU A 12 -8.06 4.69 5.38
C GLU A 12 -6.58 4.36 5.24
N ALA A 13 -6.26 3.18 4.70
CA ALA A 13 -4.87 2.78 4.48
C ALA A 13 -4.18 3.71 3.47
N LEU A 14 -4.87 4.04 2.39
CA LEU A 14 -4.31 4.95 1.38
C LEU A 14 -4.07 6.35 1.95
N GLN A 15 -4.98 6.84 2.78
CA GLN A 15 -4.81 8.13 3.45
C GLN A 15 -3.64 8.11 4.42
N ALA A 16 -3.50 7.04 5.20
CA ALA A 16 -2.37 6.90 6.13
C ALA A 16 -1.05 6.81 5.37
N ALA A 17 -1.04 6.14 4.22
CA ALA A 17 0.15 6.06 3.36
C ALA A 17 0.53 7.44 2.82
N GLN A 18 -0.45 8.23 2.42
CA GLN A 18 -0.23 9.61 1.97
C GLN A 18 0.42 10.44 3.08
N GLN A 19 -0.09 10.31 4.31
CA GLN A 19 0.46 11.01 5.46
C GLN A 19 1.89 10.56 5.74
N LEU A 20 2.18 9.27 5.61
CA LEU A 20 3.52 8.74 5.80
C LEU A 20 4.49 9.35 4.79
N ALA A 21 4.10 9.37 3.52
CA ALA A 21 4.94 9.96 2.48
C ALA A 21 5.18 11.45 2.73
N THR A 22 4.15 12.16 3.16
CA THR A 22 4.25 13.59 3.47
C THR A 22 5.21 13.84 4.65
N ARG A 23 5.06 13.08 5.75
CA ARG A 23 5.93 13.23 6.92
C ARG A 23 7.39 12.91 6.59
N SER A 24 7.60 11.99 5.65
CA SER A 24 8.94 11.59 5.22
C SER A 24 9.53 12.52 4.17
N ALA A 25 8.77 13.53 3.74
CA ALA A 25 9.15 14.48 2.70
C ALA A 25 9.47 13.77 1.38
N HIS A 26 8.73 12.72 1.06
CA HIS A 26 8.88 12.00 -0.20
C HIS A 26 8.02 12.66 -1.29
N ALA A 27 8.56 12.73 -2.50
CA ALA A 27 7.87 13.36 -3.62
C ALA A 27 6.74 12.51 -4.18
N GLU A 28 6.82 11.19 -3.97
CA GLU A 28 5.85 10.25 -4.53
C GLU A 28 5.24 9.36 -3.47
N LEU A 29 3.96 9.05 -3.66
CA LEU A 29 3.26 8.02 -2.90
C LEU A 29 3.48 6.70 -3.65
N LYS A 30 4.17 5.77 -3.00
CA LYS A 30 4.56 4.49 -3.59
C LYS A 30 3.83 3.33 -2.92
N SER A 31 3.84 2.18 -3.59
CA SER A 31 3.32 0.94 -3.00
C SER A 31 4.00 0.62 -1.67
N LEU A 32 5.26 1.00 -1.53
CA LEU A 32 6.01 0.82 -0.28
C LEU A 32 5.31 1.49 0.91
N HIS A 33 4.83 2.71 0.73
CA HIS A 33 4.11 3.43 1.78
C HIS A 33 2.84 2.69 2.18
N VAL A 34 2.10 2.20 1.18
CA VAL A 34 0.87 1.44 1.42
C VAL A 34 1.18 0.13 2.16
N LEU A 35 2.21 -0.57 1.72
CA LEU A 35 2.62 -1.82 2.37
C LEU A 35 2.98 -1.61 3.84
N ILE A 36 3.76 -0.58 4.15
CA ILE A 36 4.16 -0.29 5.52
C ILE A 36 2.94 -0.03 6.40
N VAL A 37 2.02 0.79 5.92
CA VAL A 37 0.78 1.08 6.65
C VAL A 37 0.00 -0.21 6.92
N LEU A 38 -0.15 -1.05 5.90
CA LEU A 38 -0.90 -2.29 6.03
C LEU A 38 -0.25 -3.27 7.00
N LEU A 39 1.09 -3.31 7.03
CA LEU A 39 1.82 -4.16 7.98
C LEU A 39 1.68 -3.69 9.42
N GLN A 40 1.41 -2.42 9.63
CA GLN A 40 1.30 -1.81 10.95
C GLN A 40 -0.13 -1.78 11.50
N GLN A 41 -1.12 -2.13 10.68
CA GLN A 41 -2.52 -2.12 11.13
C GLN A 41 -2.77 -3.23 12.15
N GLU A 42 -3.28 -2.86 13.31
CA GLU A 42 -3.69 -3.83 14.33
C GLU A 42 -5.03 -4.45 13.94
N GLY A 43 -5.12 -5.78 14.07
CA GLY A 43 -6.34 -6.49 13.74
C GLY A 43 -6.67 -6.55 12.26
N GLY A 44 -5.74 -6.10 11.40
CA GLY A 44 -5.93 -6.16 9.95
C GLY A 44 -5.72 -7.57 9.41
N ILE A 45 -6.16 -7.79 8.18
CA ILE A 45 -6.08 -9.11 7.54
C ILE A 45 -4.73 -9.37 6.85
N VAL A 46 -3.92 -8.31 6.65
CA VAL A 46 -2.70 -8.42 5.83
C VAL A 46 -1.67 -9.34 6.46
N VAL A 47 -1.36 -9.15 7.75
CA VAL A 47 -0.35 -9.97 8.42
C VAL A 47 -0.74 -11.45 8.41
N PRO A 48 -1.96 -11.85 8.82
CA PRO A 48 -2.36 -13.25 8.72
C PRO A 48 -2.35 -13.79 7.29
N LEU A 49 -2.74 -12.98 6.32
CA LEU A 49 -2.76 -13.39 4.93
C LEU A 49 -1.35 -13.68 4.40
N LEU A 50 -0.40 -12.79 4.71
CA LEU A 50 1.00 -12.98 4.29
C LEU A 50 1.65 -14.14 5.02
N GLU A 51 1.33 -14.34 6.30
CA GLU A 51 1.84 -15.48 7.05
C GLU A 51 1.38 -16.80 6.45
N LYS A 52 0.11 -16.86 6.02
CA LYS A 52 -0.40 -18.04 5.33
C LYS A 52 0.31 -18.29 4.00
N ALA A 53 0.80 -17.22 3.37
CA ALA A 53 1.56 -17.34 2.13
C ALA A 53 3.04 -17.72 2.37
N GLY A 54 3.43 -17.92 3.63
CA GLY A 54 4.78 -18.34 3.98
C GLY A 54 5.78 -17.20 4.10
N ILE A 55 5.31 -15.97 4.23
CA ILE A 55 6.18 -14.79 4.30
C ILE A 55 6.55 -14.50 5.74
N ASP A 56 7.84 -14.28 5.98
CA ASP A 56 8.37 -13.87 7.29
C ASP A 56 8.05 -12.38 7.51
N ILE A 57 7.06 -12.10 8.34
CA ILE A 57 6.57 -10.74 8.57
C ILE A 57 7.63 -9.85 9.22
N THR A 58 8.38 -10.38 10.18
CA THR A 58 9.42 -9.60 10.86
C THR A 58 10.47 -9.11 9.86
N ARG A 59 10.90 -10.00 8.99
CA ARG A 59 11.88 -9.68 7.95
C ARG A 59 11.31 -8.68 6.94
N LEU A 60 10.06 -8.89 6.52
CA LEU A 60 9.41 -8.00 5.55
C LEU A 60 9.29 -6.58 6.11
N LYS A 61 8.88 -6.45 7.38
CA LYS A 61 8.80 -5.14 8.04
C LYS A 61 10.16 -4.45 8.07
N ALA A 62 11.21 -5.18 8.44
CA ALA A 62 12.55 -4.62 8.51
C ALA A 62 13.03 -4.15 7.13
N GLU A 63 12.82 -4.96 6.10
CA GLU A 63 13.19 -4.60 4.74
C GLU A 63 12.40 -3.40 4.23
N ALA A 64 11.11 -3.33 4.55
CA ALA A 64 10.26 -2.23 4.13
C ALA A 64 10.70 -0.91 4.78
N ILE A 65 11.01 -0.93 6.07
CA ILE A 65 11.48 0.26 6.79
C ILE A 65 12.83 0.71 6.24
N ASN A 66 13.75 -0.22 5.97
CA ASN A 66 15.03 0.12 5.35
C ASN A 66 14.84 0.77 3.98
N ALA A 67 13.94 0.25 3.19
CA ALA A 67 13.63 0.82 1.88
C ALA A 67 13.05 2.23 2.01
N LEU A 68 12.17 2.44 3.01
CA LEU A 68 11.58 3.74 3.27
C LEU A 68 12.66 4.78 3.62
N GLU A 69 13.59 4.39 4.51
CA GLU A 69 14.67 5.27 4.94
C GLU A 69 15.64 5.59 3.81
N SER A 70 15.72 4.72 2.80
CA SER A 70 16.59 4.92 1.64
C SER A 70 15.96 5.82 0.57
N GLU A 71 14.67 6.13 0.67
CA GLU A 71 14.04 7.03 -0.29
C GLU A 71 14.54 8.46 -0.09
N PRO A 72 14.85 9.18 -1.19
CA PRO A 72 15.29 10.57 -1.06
C PRO A 72 14.21 11.46 -0.47
N SER A 73 14.58 12.30 0.48
CA SER A 73 13.71 13.33 1.04
C SER A 73 13.91 14.64 0.30
N ILE A 74 12.81 15.35 0.04
CA ILE A 74 12.86 16.65 -0.61
C ILE A 74 12.65 17.72 0.44
N GLN A 75 13.67 18.53 0.71
CA GLN A 75 13.58 19.59 1.70
C GLN A 75 12.74 20.75 1.18
N GLY A 76 11.92 21.29 2.04
CA GLY A 76 11.09 22.45 1.70
C GLY A 76 9.91 22.10 0.79
N ALA A 77 9.67 20.83 0.53
CA ALA A 77 8.52 20.42 -0.28
C ALA A 77 7.23 20.71 0.48
N THR A 78 6.35 21.49 -0.13
CA THR A 78 5.05 21.80 0.44
C THR A 78 3.91 21.11 -0.31
N ALA A 79 4.22 20.57 -1.51
CA ALA A 79 3.24 19.88 -2.32
C ALA A 79 2.97 18.48 -1.76
N GLN A 80 1.76 18.00 -1.94
CA GLN A 80 1.43 16.64 -1.58
C GLN A 80 2.14 15.65 -2.48
N PRO A 81 2.56 14.48 -1.95
CA PRO A 81 3.15 13.44 -2.78
C PRO A 81 2.19 13.00 -3.89
N GLN A 82 2.72 12.83 -5.08
CA GLN A 82 1.94 12.36 -6.22
C GLN A 82 2.03 10.85 -6.31
N MET A 83 0.96 10.22 -6.77
CA MET A 83 0.92 8.77 -6.93
C MET A 83 1.98 8.35 -7.94
N SER A 84 2.85 7.40 -7.55
CA SER A 84 3.86 6.86 -8.45
C SER A 84 3.22 5.98 -9.52
N TYR A 85 3.93 5.82 -10.62
CA TYR A 85 3.51 4.88 -11.66
C TYR A 85 3.42 3.45 -11.10
N GLY A 86 4.38 3.07 -10.27
CA GLY A 86 4.39 1.74 -9.66
C GLY A 86 3.16 1.48 -8.79
N LEU A 87 2.74 2.48 -8.00
CA LEU A 87 1.53 2.34 -7.22
C LEU A 87 0.29 2.23 -8.10
N ARG A 88 0.23 3.01 -9.16
CA ARG A 88 -0.88 2.92 -10.11
C ARG A 88 -0.97 1.51 -10.71
N SER A 89 0.17 0.96 -11.10
CA SER A 89 0.22 -0.42 -11.61
C SER A 89 -0.22 -1.43 -10.58
N SER A 90 0.19 -1.24 -9.31
CA SER A 90 -0.22 -2.12 -8.21
C SER A 90 -1.73 -2.06 -7.98
N LEU A 91 -2.32 -0.88 -8.08
CA LEU A 91 -3.77 -0.72 -7.94
C LEU A 91 -4.52 -1.35 -9.11
N ASP A 92 -3.99 -1.23 -10.32
CA ASP A 92 -4.59 -1.87 -11.49
C ASP A 92 -4.56 -3.40 -11.37
N ALA A 93 -3.45 -3.96 -10.86
CA ALA A 93 -3.34 -5.39 -10.61
C ALA A 93 -4.36 -5.84 -9.57
N ALA A 94 -4.55 -5.04 -8.51
CA ALA A 94 -5.55 -5.32 -7.48
C ALA A 94 -6.97 -5.31 -8.06
N ASP A 95 -7.25 -4.36 -8.94
CA ASP A 95 -8.57 -4.25 -9.55
C ASP A 95 -8.89 -5.44 -10.45
N LYS A 96 -7.89 -6.00 -11.13
CA LYS A 96 -8.07 -7.22 -11.91
C LYS A 96 -8.42 -8.41 -11.03
N VAL A 97 -7.80 -8.51 -9.84
CA VAL A 97 -8.16 -9.55 -8.88
C VAL A 97 -9.61 -9.37 -8.41
N ARG A 98 -10.00 -8.13 -8.09
CA ARG A 98 -11.36 -7.83 -7.69
C ARG A 98 -12.37 -8.28 -8.74
N GLU A 99 -12.12 -7.93 -10.01
CA GLU A 99 -13.00 -8.34 -11.12
C GLU A 99 -13.09 -9.85 -11.25
N GLY A 100 -11.95 -10.53 -11.15
CA GLY A 100 -11.90 -11.99 -11.25
C GLY A 100 -12.64 -12.69 -10.12
N MET A 101 -12.72 -12.07 -8.95
CA MET A 101 -13.44 -12.58 -7.80
C MET A 101 -14.91 -12.18 -7.79
N GLY A 102 -15.32 -11.27 -8.67
CA GLY A 102 -16.70 -10.80 -8.73
C GLY A 102 -17.08 -9.87 -7.59
N ASP A 103 -16.11 -9.26 -6.92
CA ASP A 103 -16.38 -8.36 -5.81
C ASP A 103 -16.70 -6.95 -6.31
N ASP A 104 -17.60 -6.26 -5.61
CA ASP A 104 -18.03 -4.92 -6.01
C ASP A 104 -17.05 -3.85 -5.59
N PHE A 105 -16.29 -4.05 -4.50
CA PHE A 105 -15.39 -3.05 -3.93
C PHE A 105 -13.96 -3.53 -3.89
N LEU A 106 -13.05 -2.64 -4.26
CA LEU A 106 -11.62 -2.88 -4.15
C LEU A 106 -11.22 -2.84 -2.68
N SER A 107 -10.63 -3.93 -2.21
CA SER A 107 -10.25 -4.09 -0.80
C SER A 107 -8.76 -4.35 -0.63
N VAL A 108 -8.32 -4.30 0.63
CA VAL A 108 -6.93 -4.58 1.01
C VAL A 108 -6.48 -5.95 0.49
N GLU A 109 -7.34 -6.97 0.59
CA GLU A 109 -6.98 -8.32 0.14
C GLU A 109 -6.69 -8.38 -1.35
N HIS A 110 -7.44 -7.63 -2.17
CA HIS A 110 -7.19 -7.57 -3.61
C HIS A 110 -5.81 -6.96 -3.89
N PHE A 111 -5.46 -5.92 -3.12
CA PHE A 111 -4.16 -5.27 -3.27
C PHE A 111 -3.02 -6.25 -2.98
N ILE A 112 -3.14 -7.01 -1.90
CA ILE A 112 -2.11 -7.99 -1.54
C ILE A 112 -2.05 -9.12 -2.57
N LEU A 113 -3.20 -9.72 -2.91
CA LEU A 113 -3.25 -10.84 -3.84
C LEU A 113 -2.74 -10.46 -5.24
N GLY A 114 -3.02 -9.25 -5.69
CA GLY A 114 -2.58 -8.78 -6.99
C GLY A 114 -1.09 -8.46 -7.06
N ASN A 115 -0.41 -8.36 -5.93
CA ASN A 115 0.99 -7.91 -5.85
C ASN A 115 1.91 -8.87 -5.08
N LEU A 116 1.51 -10.14 -4.93
CA LEU A 116 2.31 -11.12 -4.19
C LEU A 116 3.56 -11.60 -4.90
N ASP A 117 3.68 -11.39 -6.17
CA ASP A 117 4.82 -11.87 -6.95
C ASP A 117 6.08 -11.05 -6.73
#